data_33ddf4bbce8f3534c8f119034a48e7e8
#
_entry.id   33ddf4bbce8f3534c8f119034a48e7e8
#
_cell.length_a   1.000
_cell.length_b   1.000
_cell.length_c   1.000
_cell.angle_alpha   90.00
_cell.angle_beta   90.00
_cell.angle_gamma   90.00
#
_symmetry.space_group_name_H-M   'P 1'
#
loop_
_entity.id
_entity.type
_entity.pdbx_description
1 polymer ?
#
loop_
_entity_poly.entity_id
_entity_poly.type
_entity_poly.pdbx_seq_one_letter_code
_entity_poly.pdbx_strand_id
1 'polypeptide(L)'
;MQDLDEVRKWNKIGVLVSGGADSAIILYKIAKNLPEKSIIPISYSDPNAAYNIPLMNAPAVVEYCKVKFKNISDHIIIPITYEHWREKSKIMRSLNIELGVKGVIDFLVSGRTAIPPGMSSENRPERVNDFNVWQDEDLYGKRLYKPFAGIDKKEIWKYYQEEGVEDLWDLTASCCWSSPPCGTCWDCEEREYARR
;
A
#
# COMPACT_ATOMS: atom_id res chain seq x y z
N MET A 1 13.63 2.40 7.39
CA MET A 1 13.20 1.59 6.23
C MET A 1 14.44 0.92 5.71
N GLN A 2 14.48 -0.40 5.74
CA GLN A 2 15.64 -1.21 5.34
C GLN A 2 15.73 -1.28 3.80
N ASP A 3 16.95 -1.45 3.28
CA ASP A 3 17.23 -1.75 1.86
C ASP A 3 16.81 -0.73 0.78
N LEU A 4 16.74 0.56 1.10
CA LEU A 4 16.48 1.60 0.09
C LEU A 4 17.54 1.64 -1.03
N ASP A 5 18.75 1.16 -0.78
CA ASP A 5 19.82 1.16 -1.77
C ASP A 5 19.49 0.27 -2.98
N GLU A 6 18.76 -0.85 -2.76
CA GLU A 6 18.28 -1.67 -3.87
C GLU A 6 17.23 -0.92 -4.69
N VAL A 7 16.31 -0.21 -4.02
CA VAL A 7 15.26 0.58 -4.68
C VAL A 7 15.85 1.74 -5.48
N ARG A 8 16.94 2.36 -5.00
CA ARG A 8 17.65 3.46 -5.68
C ARG A 8 18.17 3.11 -7.07
N LYS A 9 18.40 1.84 -7.37
CA LYS A 9 18.86 1.39 -8.69
C LYS A 9 17.83 1.62 -9.79
N TRP A 10 16.56 1.82 -9.44
CA TRP A 10 15.44 1.97 -10.37
C TRP A 10 15.03 3.44 -10.52
N ASN A 11 14.55 3.82 -11.70
CA ASN A 11 14.17 5.21 -11.97
C ASN A 11 12.67 5.47 -11.83
N LYS A 12 11.84 4.48 -12.17
CA LYS A 12 10.38 4.55 -12.12
C LYS A 12 9.86 3.55 -11.10
N ILE A 13 9.47 4.04 -9.93
CA ILE A 13 9.06 3.21 -8.79
C ILE A 13 7.55 3.24 -8.65
N GLY A 14 6.88 2.13 -8.97
CA GLY A 14 5.47 1.93 -8.69
C GLY A 14 5.24 1.74 -7.18
N VAL A 15 4.26 2.42 -6.62
CA VAL A 15 3.84 2.24 -5.22
C VAL A 15 2.38 1.87 -5.20
N LEU A 16 2.04 0.70 -4.64
CA LEU A 16 0.66 0.27 -4.49
C LEU A 16 -0.03 1.09 -3.39
N VAL A 17 -1.07 1.85 -3.79
CA VAL A 17 -1.82 2.74 -2.89
C VAL A 17 -3.27 2.24 -2.79
N SER A 18 -3.62 1.69 -1.64
CA SER A 18 -4.98 1.23 -1.35
C SER A 18 -5.87 2.29 -0.70
N GLY A 19 -5.31 3.42 -0.26
CA GLY A 19 -5.99 4.41 0.57
C GLY A 19 -5.97 4.08 2.07
N GLY A 20 -5.39 2.95 2.47
CA GLY A 20 -5.15 2.59 3.85
C GLY A 20 -3.81 3.14 4.39
N ALA A 21 -3.66 3.13 5.71
CA ALA A 21 -2.54 3.76 6.41
C ALA A 21 -1.16 3.24 5.97
N ASP A 22 -1.00 1.93 5.74
CA ASP A 22 0.29 1.35 5.36
C ASP A 22 0.73 1.86 3.99
N SER A 23 -0.20 1.90 3.03
CA SER A 23 0.07 2.35 1.68
C SER A 23 0.31 3.87 1.60
N ALA A 24 -0.31 4.64 2.48
CA ALA A 24 -0.13 6.08 2.53
C ALA A 24 1.27 6.45 3.06
N ILE A 25 1.68 5.86 4.18
CA ILE A 25 3.00 6.17 4.75
C ILE A 25 4.15 5.63 3.89
N ILE A 26 3.98 4.49 3.19
CA ILE A 26 5.03 4.02 2.28
C ILE A 26 5.19 4.95 1.08
N LEU A 27 4.09 5.45 0.49
CA LEU A 27 4.15 6.43 -0.57
C LEU A 27 4.91 7.68 -0.12
N TYR A 28 4.55 8.22 1.06
CA TYR A 28 5.22 9.37 1.66
C TYR A 28 6.71 9.14 1.84
N LYS A 29 7.10 8.01 2.49
CA LYS A 29 8.50 7.71 2.79
C LYS A 29 9.34 7.45 1.54
N ILE A 30 8.81 6.75 0.54
CA ILE A 30 9.50 6.51 -0.73
C ILE A 30 9.74 7.85 -1.46
N ALA A 31 8.71 8.69 -1.57
CA ALA A 31 8.82 9.98 -2.25
C ALA A 31 9.82 10.92 -1.55
N LYS A 32 9.78 10.96 -0.20
CA LYS A 32 10.70 11.77 0.61
C LYS A 32 12.17 11.35 0.49
N ASN A 33 12.42 10.02 0.53
CA ASN A 33 13.78 9.49 0.58
C ASN A 33 14.43 9.28 -0.78
N LEU A 34 13.65 9.34 -1.86
CA LEU A 34 14.11 9.15 -3.24
C LEU A 34 13.66 10.33 -4.14
N PRO A 35 14.04 11.58 -3.81
CA PRO A 35 13.53 12.76 -4.51
C PRO A 35 13.96 12.83 -5.99
N GLU A 36 15.02 12.09 -6.35
CA GLU A 36 15.56 11.98 -7.71
C GLU A 36 14.83 10.95 -8.58
N LYS A 37 13.90 10.15 -8.01
CA LYS A 37 13.18 9.07 -8.70
C LYS A 37 11.76 9.51 -9.06
N SER A 38 11.21 8.92 -10.13
CA SER A 38 9.80 9.07 -10.46
C SER A 38 8.97 8.07 -9.67
N ILE A 39 8.09 8.54 -8.80
CA ILE A 39 7.23 7.72 -7.95
C ILE A 39 5.83 7.68 -8.58
N ILE A 40 5.35 6.49 -8.90
CA ILE A 40 4.11 6.27 -9.63
C ILE A 40 3.10 5.58 -8.72
N PRO A 41 2.11 6.31 -8.16
CA PRO A 41 1.05 5.72 -7.35
C PRO A 41 0.14 4.86 -8.22
N ILE A 42 -0.15 3.63 -7.77
CA ILE A 42 -0.97 2.66 -8.49
C ILE A 42 -2.06 2.14 -7.56
N SER A 43 -3.31 2.19 -8.00
CA SER A 43 -4.46 1.63 -7.29
C SER A 43 -5.25 0.69 -8.18
N TYR A 44 -5.83 -0.36 -7.58
CA TYR A 44 -6.75 -1.27 -8.25
C TYR A 44 -8.16 -1.05 -7.73
N SER A 45 -9.07 -0.69 -8.61
CA SER A 45 -10.47 -0.38 -8.30
C SER A 45 -11.37 -1.51 -8.77
N ASP A 46 -12.20 -2.04 -7.87
CA ASP A 46 -13.30 -2.91 -8.25
C ASP A 46 -14.59 -2.07 -8.32
N PRO A 47 -15.09 -1.79 -9.52
CA PRO A 47 -16.29 -0.97 -9.69
C PRO A 47 -17.56 -1.64 -9.13
N ASN A 48 -17.53 -2.97 -8.92
CA ASN A 48 -18.65 -3.74 -8.39
C ASN A 48 -18.59 -3.94 -6.87
N ALA A 49 -17.46 -3.58 -6.23
CA ALA A 49 -17.35 -3.68 -4.79
C ALA A 49 -18.25 -2.64 -4.13
N ALA A 50 -19.29 -3.09 -3.46
CA ALA A 50 -20.24 -2.23 -2.73
C ALA A 50 -19.56 -1.35 -1.67
N TYR A 51 -18.38 -1.75 -1.20
CA TYR A 51 -17.61 -1.06 -0.17
C TYR A 51 -16.12 -1.08 -0.49
N ASN A 52 -15.69 -0.13 -1.30
CA ASN A 52 -14.26 0.07 -1.57
C ASN A 52 -13.75 1.36 -0.88
N ILE A 53 -14.13 1.53 0.38
CA ILE A 53 -13.92 2.77 1.15
C ILE A 53 -12.44 3.15 1.23
N PRO A 54 -11.49 2.23 1.51
CA PRO A 54 -10.09 2.59 1.49
C PRO A 54 -9.66 3.18 0.15
N LEU A 55 -10.08 2.58 -0.96
CA LEU A 55 -9.71 3.07 -2.29
C LEU A 55 -10.29 4.46 -2.58
N MET A 56 -11.48 4.80 -2.06
CA MET A 56 -12.05 6.15 -2.19
C MET A 56 -11.14 7.22 -1.60
N ASN A 57 -10.31 6.87 -0.62
CA ASN A 57 -9.36 7.78 0.02
C ASN A 57 -7.99 7.82 -0.69
N ALA A 58 -7.71 6.87 -1.60
CA ALA A 58 -6.43 6.83 -2.30
C ALA A 58 -6.09 8.12 -3.07
N PRO A 59 -7.04 8.77 -3.79
CA PRO A 59 -6.76 10.05 -4.44
C PRO A 59 -6.36 11.15 -3.47
N ALA A 60 -7.03 11.25 -2.31
CA ALA A 60 -6.70 12.26 -1.30
C ALA A 60 -5.30 12.02 -0.69
N VAL A 61 -4.95 10.76 -0.43
CA VAL A 61 -3.62 10.35 0.02
C VAL A 61 -2.54 10.73 -1.00
N VAL A 62 -2.79 10.44 -2.28
CA VAL A 62 -1.84 10.77 -3.36
C VAL A 62 -1.68 12.27 -3.49
N GLU A 63 -2.78 13.03 -3.47
CA GLU A 63 -2.74 14.49 -3.58
C GLU A 63 -1.99 15.13 -2.41
N TYR A 64 -2.23 14.66 -1.18
CA TYR A 64 -1.47 15.09 -0.01
C TYR A 64 0.04 14.94 -0.22
N CYS A 65 0.46 13.79 -0.74
CA CYS A 65 1.87 13.53 -1.01
C CYS A 65 2.40 14.36 -2.19
N LYS A 66 1.61 14.56 -3.26
CA LYS A 66 2.00 15.38 -4.43
C LYS A 66 2.23 16.85 -4.08
N VAL A 67 1.47 17.39 -3.15
CA VAL A 67 1.70 18.77 -2.65
C VAL A 67 3.07 18.91 -1.98
N LYS A 68 3.52 17.86 -1.28
CA LYS A 68 4.81 17.87 -0.56
C LYS A 68 6.01 17.47 -1.43
N PHE A 69 5.81 16.59 -2.42
CA PHE A 69 6.89 15.97 -3.19
C PHE A 69 6.64 16.09 -4.71
N LYS A 70 7.56 16.73 -5.40
CA LYS A 70 7.45 16.99 -6.85
C LYS A 70 7.78 15.78 -7.73
N ASN A 71 8.30 14.72 -7.15
CA ASN A 71 8.70 13.47 -7.82
C ASN A 71 7.56 12.43 -7.92
N ILE A 72 6.34 12.78 -7.45
CA ILE A 72 5.18 11.91 -7.58
C ILE A 72 4.45 12.21 -8.87
N SER A 73 4.32 11.20 -9.73
CA SER A 73 3.61 11.25 -11.01
C SER A 73 2.08 11.19 -10.82
N ASP A 74 1.35 11.24 -11.91
CA ASP A 74 -0.11 11.06 -11.88
C ASP A 74 -0.50 9.69 -11.35
N HIS A 75 -1.63 9.65 -10.63
CA HIS A 75 -2.16 8.46 -10.03
C HIS A 75 -2.77 7.54 -11.09
N ILE A 76 -2.29 6.32 -11.21
CA ILE A 76 -2.83 5.29 -12.09
C ILE A 76 -3.87 4.49 -11.32
N ILE A 77 -5.14 4.57 -11.74
CA ILE A 77 -6.23 3.77 -11.18
C ILE A 77 -6.66 2.75 -12.23
N ILE A 78 -6.50 1.47 -11.93
CA ILE A 78 -6.79 0.37 -12.85
C ILE A 78 -8.06 -0.33 -12.39
N PRO A 79 -9.14 -0.33 -13.19
CA PRO A 79 -10.33 -1.10 -12.87
C PRO A 79 -10.04 -2.60 -13.00
N ILE A 80 -10.46 -3.37 -11.99
CA ILE A 80 -10.38 -4.84 -11.99
C ILE A 80 -11.72 -5.42 -11.57
N THR A 81 -12.10 -6.54 -12.19
CA THR A 81 -13.29 -7.30 -11.84
C THR A 81 -12.88 -8.72 -11.51
N TYR A 82 -13.40 -9.29 -10.42
CA TYR A 82 -13.11 -10.65 -9.97
C TYR A 82 -14.29 -11.22 -9.17
N GLU A 83 -14.47 -12.51 -9.20
CA GLU A 83 -15.52 -13.20 -8.43
C GLU A 83 -14.99 -13.65 -7.05
N HIS A 84 -13.69 -13.94 -6.96
CA HIS A 84 -13.07 -14.44 -5.73
C HIS A 84 -11.74 -13.72 -5.44
N TRP A 85 -11.43 -13.48 -4.15
CA TRP A 85 -10.23 -12.77 -3.72
C TRP A 85 -8.89 -13.37 -4.26
N ARG A 86 -8.86 -14.70 -4.48
CA ARG A 86 -7.68 -15.36 -5.09
C ARG A 86 -7.47 -14.95 -6.55
N GLU A 87 -8.54 -14.68 -7.29
CA GLU A 87 -8.46 -14.16 -8.66
C GLU A 87 -7.95 -12.73 -8.65
N LYS A 88 -8.42 -11.91 -7.71
CA LYS A 88 -7.93 -10.54 -7.50
C LYS A 88 -6.41 -10.50 -7.47
N SER A 89 -5.79 -11.35 -6.66
CA SER A 89 -4.33 -11.38 -6.52
C SER A 89 -3.63 -11.77 -7.82
N LYS A 90 -4.19 -12.72 -8.59
CA LYS A 90 -3.64 -13.13 -9.89
C LYS A 90 -3.75 -12.01 -10.92
N ILE A 91 -4.91 -11.35 -10.99
CA ILE A 91 -5.16 -10.24 -11.91
C ILE A 91 -4.22 -9.09 -11.60
N MET A 92 -4.12 -8.67 -10.34
CA MET A 92 -3.21 -7.62 -9.92
C MET A 92 -1.75 -7.94 -10.28
N ARG A 93 -1.32 -9.19 -10.08
CA ARG A 93 0.01 -9.65 -10.46
C ARG A 93 0.25 -9.52 -11.96
N SER A 94 -0.69 -9.99 -12.79
CA SER A 94 -0.58 -9.89 -14.25
C SER A 94 -0.51 -8.43 -14.73
N LEU A 95 -1.31 -7.55 -14.14
CA LEU A 95 -1.31 -6.12 -14.46
C LEU A 95 0.00 -5.43 -14.02
N ASN A 96 0.56 -5.80 -12.87
CA ASN A 96 1.87 -5.31 -12.44
C ASN A 96 2.97 -5.71 -13.45
N ILE A 97 2.93 -6.96 -13.92
CA ILE A 97 3.84 -7.46 -14.97
C ILE A 97 3.69 -6.61 -16.25
N GLU A 98 2.47 -6.39 -16.68
CA GLU A 98 2.18 -5.59 -17.86
C GLU A 98 2.70 -4.15 -17.76
N LEU A 99 2.53 -3.49 -16.60
CA LEU A 99 3.09 -2.17 -16.35
C LEU A 99 4.63 -2.15 -16.47
N GLY A 100 5.27 -3.20 -15.98
CA GLY A 100 6.72 -3.37 -16.09
C GLY A 100 7.17 -3.59 -17.54
N VAL A 101 6.46 -4.47 -18.28
CA VAL A 101 6.75 -4.74 -19.71
C VAL A 101 6.62 -3.49 -20.55
N LYS A 102 5.58 -2.71 -20.32
CA LYS A 102 5.33 -1.43 -21.01
C LYS A 102 6.29 -0.31 -20.58
N GLY A 103 7.19 -0.56 -19.64
CA GLY A 103 8.13 0.45 -19.14
C GLY A 103 7.47 1.60 -18.39
N VAL A 104 6.25 1.39 -17.88
CA VAL A 104 5.55 2.35 -17.01
C VAL A 104 6.24 2.41 -15.66
N ILE A 105 6.60 1.25 -15.10
CA ILE A 105 7.36 1.11 -13.86
C ILE A 105 8.60 0.23 -14.08
N ASP A 106 9.67 0.50 -13.34
CA ASP A 106 10.86 -0.36 -13.29
C ASP A 106 10.83 -1.29 -12.10
N PHE A 107 10.11 -0.90 -11.05
CA PHE A 107 10.12 -1.55 -9.75
C PHE A 107 8.81 -1.32 -9.01
N LEU A 108 8.42 -2.22 -8.11
CA LEU A 108 7.15 -2.15 -7.38
C LEU A 108 7.35 -2.24 -5.87
N VAL A 109 6.61 -1.40 -5.14
CA VAL A 109 6.61 -1.32 -3.68
C VAL A 109 5.20 -1.51 -3.13
N SER A 110 5.08 -2.26 -2.03
CA SER A 110 3.83 -2.47 -1.30
C SER A 110 4.00 -2.22 0.18
N GLY A 111 3.04 -1.56 0.80
CA GLY A 111 2.98 -1.28 2.24
C GLY A 111 2.45 -2.44 3.10
N ARG A 112 2.62 -3.69 2.69
CA ARG A 112 2.12 -4.86 3.44
C ARG A 112 2.81 -4.98 4.79
N THR A 113 2.02 -5.17 5.86
CA THR A 113 2.45 -5.29 7.27
C THR A 113 2.20 -6.69 7.83
N ALA A 114 2.81 -6.99 8.97
CA ALA A 114 2.51 -8.18 9.76
C ALA A 114 1.14 -8.05 10.46
N ILE A 115 0.60 -9.20 10.87
CA ILE A 115 -0.58 -9.26 11.73
C ILE A 115 -0.17 -8.88 13.15
N PRO A 116 -0.89 -7.96 13.82
CA PRO A 116 -0.59 -7.60 15.20
C PRO A 116 -0.61 -8.81 16.14
N PRO A 117 0.27 -8.84 17.16
CA PRO A 117 0.26 -9.90 18.17
C PRO A 117 -1.12 -10.02 18.85
N GLY A 118 -1.61 -11.26 18.94
CA GLY A 118 -2.90 -11.56 19.56
C GLY A 118 -4.13 -11.35 18.68
N MET A 119 -3.98 -10.85 17.46
CA MET A 119 -5.07 -10.80 16.47
C MET A 119 -5.10 -12.07 15.64
N SER A 120 -6.30 -12.67 15.48
CA SER A 120 -6.51 -13.83 14.60
C SER A 120 -6.77 -13.37 13.17
N SER A 121 -6.19 -14.09 12.20
CA SER A 121 -6.47 -13.88 10.77
C SER A 121 -7.56 -14.81 10.21
N GLU A 122 -8.29 -15.55 11.06
CA GLU A 122 -9.31 -16.50 10.62
C GLU A 122 -10.38 -15.84 9.73
N ASN A 123 -10.77 -14.62 10.06
CA ASN A 123 -11.72 -13.83 9.28
C ASN A 123 -11.07 -13.03 8.13
N ARG A 124 -9.75 -13.20 7.92
CA ARG A 124 -8.96 -12.52 6.90
C ARG A 124 -7.96 -13.50 6.28
N PRO A 125 -8.43 -14.52 5.54
CA PRO A 125 -7.57 -15.57 5.00
C PRO A 125 -6.53 -15.06 3.99
N GLU A 126 -6.73 -13.86 3.43
CA GLU A 126 -5.76 -13.16 2.60
C GLU A 126 -4.58 -12.54 3.39
N ARG A 127 -4.73 -12.42 4.71
CA ARG A 127 -3.67 -11.91 5.60
C ARG A 127 -2.83 -13.07 6.07
N VAL A 128 -1.64 -13.18 5.52
CA VAL A 128 -0.64 -14.17 5.93
C VAL A 128 0.55 -13.42 6.50
N ASN A 129 1.08 -13.87 7.63
CA ASN A 129 2.36 -13.39 8.14
C ASN A 129 3.47 -13.82 7.17
N ASP A 130 3.86 -12.89 6.34
CA ASP A 130 4.96 -13.04 5.40
C ASP A 130 6.02 -12.01 5.79
N PHE A 131 7.08 -12.49 6.42
CA PHE A 131 8.19 -11.66 6.89
C PHE A 131 9.22 -11.38 5.80
N ASN A 132 9.00 -11.88 4.58
CA ASN A 132 9.91 -11.62 3.48
C ASN A 132 9.74 -10.19 2.98
N VAL A 133 10.75 -9.38 3.19
CA VAL A 133 10.84 -8.02 2.66
C VAL A 133 10.83 -8.02 1.13
N TRP A 134 11.41 -9.06 0.53
CA TRP A 134 11.46 -9.26 -0.90
C TRP A 134 10.58 -10.44 -1.30
N GLN A 135 9.69 -10.21 -2.23
CA GLN A 135 8.90 -11.25 -2.87
C GLN A 135 9.34 -11.36 -4.31
N ASP A 136 9.76 -12.57 -4.70
CA ASP A 136 10.02 -12.88 -6.10
C ASP A 136 8.68 -12.82 -6.85
N GLU A 137 8.47 -11.73 -7.52
CA GLU A 137 7.46 -11.62 -8.56
C GLU A 137 8.17 -11.91 -9.86
N ASP A 138 7.58 -12.73 -10.72
CA ASP A 138 8.09 -13.04 -12.06
C ASP A 138 7.87 -11.84 -12.99
N LEU A 139 8.33 -10.69 -12.55
CA LEU A 139 8.34 -9.41 -13.23
C LEU A 139 9.69 -9.26 -13.94
N TYR A 140 10.03 -10.18 -14.86
CA TYR A 140 11.34 -10.15 -15.54
C TYR A 140 12.52 -10.14 -14.56
N GLY A 141 12.49 -11.00 -13.54
CA GLY A 141 13.51 -11.03 -12.49
C GLY A 141 13.45 -9.86 -11.51
N LYS A 142 12.38 -9.05 -11.54
CA LYS A 142 12.16 -7.94 -10.61
C LYS A 142 11.38 -8.44 -9.39
N ARG A 143 11.68 -7.87 -8.23
CA ARG A 143 11.09 -8.25 -6.95
C ARG A 143 10.08 -7.20 -6.48
N LEU A 144 9.01 -7.66 -5.84
CA LEU A 144 8.14 -6.79 -5.07
C LEU A 144 8.81 -6.48 -3.72
N TYR A 145 9.00 -5.21 -3.43
CA TYR A 145 9.56 -4.75 -2.17
C TYR A 145 8.45 -4.45 -1.16
N LYS A 146 8.54 -5.08 0.02
CA LYS A 146 7.59 -4.95 1.12
C LYS A 146 8.34 -4.47 2.38
N PRO A 147 8.72 -3.20 2.48
CA PRO A 147 9.58 -2.70 3.57
C PRO A 147 8.95 -2.83 4.95
N PHE A 148 7.65 -3.04 5.03
CA PHE A 148 6.90 -3.20 6.27
C PHE A 148 6.59 -4.66 6.62
N ALA A 149 7.08 -5.62 5.84
CA ALA A 149 7.00 -7.03 6.20
C ALA A 149 7.67 -7.25 7.57
N GLY A 150 6.97 -7.90 8.48
CA GLY A 150 7.48 -8.17 9.82
C GLY A 150 7.24 -7.07 10.87
N ILE A 151 6.75 -5.90 10.48
CA ILE A 151 6.30 -4.86 11.43
C ILE A 151 4.78 -4.75 11.45
N ASP A 152 4.22 -4.40 12.60
CA ASP A 152 2.78 -4.27 12.79
C ASP A 152 2.29 -2.81 12.71
N LYS A 153 1.02 -2.60 12.95
CA LYS A 153 0.38 -1.28 12.90
C LYS A 153 0.90 -0.27 13.93
N LYS A 154 1.45 -0.71 15.08
CA LYS A 154 2.06 0.21 16.05
C LYS A 154 3.31 0.85 15.50
N GLU A 155 4.15 0.05 14.83
CA GLU A 155 5.34 0.58 14.16
C GLU A 155 4.97 1.50 12.98
N ILE A 156 3.88 1.18 12.27
CA ILE A 156 3.35 2.08 11.23
C ILE A 156 2.91 3.42 11.83
N TRP A 157 2.18 3.41 12.96
CA TRP A 157 1.76 4.64 13.64
C TRP A 157 2.97 5.48 14.09
N LYS A 158 4.03 4.86 14.62
CA LYS A 158 5.27 5.56 14.95
C LYS A 158 5.87 6.28 13.76
N TYR A 159 5.84 5.69 12.55
CA TYR A 159 6.32 6.39 11.36
C TYR A 159 5.54 7.66 11.06
N TYR A 160 4.23 7.70 11.28
CA TYR A 160 3.45 8.92 11.13
C TYR A 160 3.89 10.00 12.12
N GLN A 161 4.12 9.62 13.39
CA GLN A 161 4.59 10.51 14.44
C GLN A 161 6.02 11.02 14.17
N GLU A 162 6.94 10.14 13.80
CA GLU A 162 8.33 10.49 13.45
C GLU A 162 8.42 11.45 12.27
N GLU A 163 7.53 11.31 11.30
CA GLU A 163 7.45 12.17 10.12
C GLU A 163 6.63 13.47 10.38
N GLY A 164 5.89 13.56 11.48
CA GLY A 164 4.99 14.67 11.79
C GLY A 164 3.84 14.80 10.78
N VAL A 165 3.22 13.68 10.42
CA VAL A 165 2.18 13.59 9.37
C VAL A 165 0.96 12.80 9.84
N GLU A 166 0.55 13.00 11.07
CA GLU A 166 -0.65 12.38 11.64
C GLU A 166 -1.93 12.79 10.87
N ASP A 167 -1.93 13.97 10.26
CA ASP A 167 -2.97 14.44 9.37
C ASP A 167 -3.12 13.54 8.11
N LEU A 168 -2.03 12.99 7.61
CA LEU A 168 -2.10 11.97 6.54
C LEU A 168 -2.76 10.67 7.02
N TRP A 169 -2.53 10.25 8.27
CA TRP A 169 -3.24 9.10 8.83
C TRP A 169 -4.75 9.33 8.83
N ASP A 170 -5.21 10.53 9.19
CA ASP A 170 -6.64 10.84 9.28
C ASP A 170 -7.31 10.90 7.89
N LEU A 171 -6.56 11.11 6.82
CA LEU A 171 -7.04 10.95 5.44
C LEU A 171 -7.22 9.50 5.01
N THR A 172 -6.65 8.52 5.75
CA THR A 172 -6.72 7.10 5.38
C THR A 172 -7.96 6.41 5.94
N ALA A 173 -8.42 5.38 5.26
CA ALA A 173 -9.46 4.49 5.77
C ALA A 173 -8.94 3.05 5.87
N SER A 174 -9.36 2.35 6.93
CA SER A 174 -9.10 0.92 7.10
C SER A 174 -10.38 0.09 6.97
N CYS A 175 -11.52 0.62 7.43
CA CYS A 175 -12.80 -0.08 7.36
C CYS A 175 -13.19 -0.39 5.91
N CYS A 176 -13.47 -1.67 5.63
CA CYS A 176 -13.94 -2.13 4.33
C CYS A 176 -15.47 -2.22 4.24
N TRP A 177 -16.19 -1.95 5.33
CA TRP A 177 -17.64 -2.19 5.43
C TRP A 177 -18.49 -0.92 5.42
N SER A 178 -17.99 0.17 6.00
CA SER A 178 -18.80 1.39 6.14
C SER A 178 -17.97 2.66 6.23
N SER A 179 -18.62 3.79 5.87
CA SER A 179 -18.14 5.14 6.18
C SER A 179 -19.32 5.87 6.86
N PRO A 180 -19.16 6.29 8.13
CA PRO A 180 -17.96 6.22 8.98
C PRO A 180 -17.56 4.77 9.32
N PRO A 181 -16.31 4.54 9.81
CA PRO A 181 -15.82 3.22 10.18
C PRO A 181 -16.72 2.51 11.19
N CYS A 182 -16.98 1.20 11.00
CA CYS A 182 -17.89 0.43 11.87
C CYS A 182 -17.36 0.20 13.29
N GLY A 183 -16.06 0.34 13.52
CA GLY A 183 -15.41 0.15 14.83
C GLY A 183 -15.22 -1.30 15.28
N THR A 184 -15.82 -2.27 14.60
CA THR A 184 -15.88 -3.68 15.05
C THR A 184 -15.30 -4.69 14.07
N CYS A 185 -14.97 -4.29 12.84
CA CYS A 185 -14.31 -5.20 11.92
C CYS A 185 -12.80 -5.30 12.23
N TRP A 186 -12.20 -6.37 11.73
CA TRP A 186 -10.78 -6.64 11.92
C TRP A 186 -9.87 -5.44 11.55
N ASP A 187 -10.17 -4.76 10.45
CA ASP A 187 -9.39 -3.59 10.01
C ASP A 187 -9.55 -2.38 10.96
N CYS A 188 -10.74 -2.21 11.55
CA CYS A 188 -10.97 -1.18 12.57
C CYS A 188 -10.22 -1.51 13.87
N GLU A 189 -10.25 -2.77 14.30
CA GLU A 189 -9.52 -3.25 15.49
C GLU A 189 -8.00 -3.10 15.29
N GLU A 190 -7.48 -3.45 14.10
CA GLU A 190 -6.07 -3.25 13.77
C GLU A 190 -5.66 -1.76 13.80
N ARG A 191 -6.54 -0.88 13.33
CA ARG A 191 -6.33 0.57 13.36
C ARG A 191 -6.33 1.12 14.79
N GLU A 192 -7.22 0.63 15.63
CA GLU A 192 -7.30 0.99 17.05
C GLU A 192 -6.08 0.48 17.82
N TYR A 193 -5.64 -0.76 17.55
CA TYR A 193 -4.42 -1.34 18.11
C TYR A 193 -3.19 -0.46 17.86
N ALA A 194 -3.11 0.19 16.71
CA ALA A 194 -1.97 1.03 16.35
C ALA A 194 -1.74 2.20 17.33
N ARG A 195 -2.82 2.73 17.93
CA ARG A 195 -2.79 3.92 18.79
C ARG A 195 -2.72 3.60 20.30
N ARG A 196 -2.79 2.32 20.67
CA ARG A 196 -2.65 1.84 22.07
C ARG A 196 -1.18 1.65 22.40
#